data_71d9266ffec18a6312b635931995ec3e
#
_entry.id   71d9266ffec18a6312b635931995ec3e
#
_cell.length_a   1.000
_cell.length_b   1.000
_cell.length_c   1.000
_cell.angle_alpha   90.00
_cell.angle_beta   90.00
_cell.angle_gamma   90.00
#
_symmetry.space_group_name_H-M   'P 1'
#
loop_
_entity.id
_entity.type
_entity.pdbx_description
1 polymer ?
#
loop_
_entity_poly.entity_id
_entity_poly.type
_entity_poly.pdbx_seq_one_letter_code
_entity_poly.pdbx_strand_id
1 'polypeptide(L)' 'MKKRTNTAFWVEKESRWCIAVQKNGTRKRFYSSTPGRTGQREANAKADAWL' A
#
# COMPACT_ATOMS: atom_id res chain seq x y z
N MET A 1 5.90 11.55 -13.86
CA MET A 1 5.09 10.57 -13.15
C MET A 1 5.85 10.02 -11.97
N LYS A 2 5.26 10.08 -10.79
CA LYS A 2 5.92 9.59 -9.59
C LYS A 2 5.70 8.10 -9.43
N LYS A 3 6.74 7.40 -9.02
CA LYS A 3 6.65 5.98 -8.73
C LYS A 3 6.87 5.76 -7.25
N ARG A 4 6.13 4.82 -6.68
CA ARG A 4 6.43 4.44 -5.31
C ARG A 4 7.74 3.64 -5.29
N THR A 5 8.46 3.80 -4.20
CA THR A 5 9.73 3.11 -4.00
C THR A 5 9.60 1.89 -3.11
N ASN A 6 8.40 1.64 -2.61
CA ASN A 6 8.14 0.54 -1.70
C ASN A 6 6.96 -0.30 -2.21
N THR A 7 6.75 -1.43 -1.55
CA THR A 7 5.70 -2.37 -1.91
C THR A 7 4.93 -2.71 -0.64
N ALA A 8 3.63 -2.99 -0.80
CA ALA A 8 2.81 -3.39 0.33
C ALA A 8 3.38 -4.64 1.00
N PHE A 9 3.27 -4.70 2.31
CA PHE A 9 3.70 -5.85 3.10
C PHE A 9 2.55 -6.37 3.95
N TRP A 10 2.60 -7.66 4.23
CA TRP A 10 1.55 -8.31 5.01
C TRP A 10 1.77 -8.05 6.49
N VAL A 11 0.74 -7.55 7.16
CA VAL A 11 0.75 -7.35 8.60
C VAL A 11 -0.04 -8.48 9.24
N GLU A 12 0.67 -9.49 9.70
CA GLU A 12 0.04 -10.70 10.21
C GLU A 12 -0.83 -10.41 11.41
N LYS A 13 -0.39 -9.51 12.25
CA LYS A 13 -1.12 -9.11 13.45
C LYS A 13 -2.49 -8.56 13.11
N GLU A 14 -2.63 -7.89 11.98
CA GLU A 14 -3.87 -7.29 11.55
C GLU A 14 -4.53 -8.06 10.40
N SER A 15 -3.85 -9.07 9.90
CA SER A 15 -4.31 -9.90 8.78
C SER A 15 -4.69 -9.05 7.57
N ARG A 16 -3.79 -8.16 7.19
CA ARG A 16 -4.03 -7.30 6.03
C ARG A 16 -2.71 -6.80 5.46
N TRP A 17 -2.76 -6.38 4.21
CA TRP A 17 -1.63 -5.71 3.56
C TRP A 17 -1.62 -4.24 3.93
N CYS A 18 -0.43 -3.69 4.04
CA CYS A 18 -0.26 -2.29 4.40
C CYS A 18 0.85 -1.69 3.57
N ILE A 19 0.66 -0.45 3.12
CA ILE A 19 1.70 0.31 2.44
C ILE A 19 1.61 1.76 2.88
N ALA A 20 2.76 2.36 3.15
CA ALA A 20 2.83 3.78 3.50
C ALA A 20 3.58 4.50 2.39
N VAL A 21 3.01 5.60 1.92
CA VAL A 21 3.63 6.41 0.87
C VAL A 21 3.61 7.87 1.30
N GLN A 22 4.45 8.67 0.66
CA GLN A 22 4.58 10.08 0.98
C GLN A 22 4.56 10.89 -0.30
N LYS A 23 3.85 12.01 -0.27
CA LYS A 23 3.77 12.94 -1.39
C LYS A 23 3.68 14.35 -0.84
N ASN A 24 4.58 15.22 -1.29
CA ASN A 24 4.59 16.64 -0.90
C ASN A 24 4.57 16.82 0.62
N GLY A 25 5.33 15.99 1.33
CA GLY A 25 5.41 16.06 2.78
C GLY A 25 4.25 15.41 3.51
N THR A 26 3.28 14.87 2.79
CA THR A 26 2.12 14.22 3.38
C THR A 26 2.30 12.71 3.31
N ARG A 27 2.23 12.04 4.46
CA ARG A 27 2.32 10.59 4.53
C ARG A 27 0.91 10.00 4.61
N LYS A 28 0.69 8.94 3.87
CA LYS A 28 -0.60 8.26 3.87
C LYS A 28 -0.40 6.76 3.81
N ARG A 29 -1.28 6.03 4.47
CA ARG A 29 -1.25 4.57 4.50
C ARG A 29 -2.48 4.02 3.80
N PHE A 30 -2.26 2.91 3.10
CA PHE A 30 -3.34 2.20 2.42
C PHE A 30 -3.33 0.75 2.88
N TYR A 31 -4.49 0.13 2.86
CA TYR A 31 -4.66 -1.22 3.39
C TYR A 31 -5.49 -2.07 2.44
N SER A 32 -5.26 -3.37 2.48
CA SER A 32 -6.11 -4.33 1.80
C SER A 32 -6.20 -5.58 2.66
N SER A 33 -7.41 -6.01 2.95
CA SER A 33 -7.64 -7.21 3.77
C SER A 33 -7.67 -8.49 2.94
N THR A 34 -7.53 -8.38 1.62
CA THR A 34 -7.51 -9.55 0.75
C THR A 34 -6.18 -10.29 0.92
N PRO A 35 -6.18 -11.58 1.25
CA PRO A 35 -4.94 -12.32 1.40
C PRO A 35 -4.28 -12.59 0.06
N GLY A 36 -2.97 -12.89 0.10
CA GLY A 36 -2.22 -13.26 -1.06
C GLY A 36 -1.83 -12.07 -1.93
N ARG A 37 -1.30 -12.36 -3.10
CA ARG A 37 -0.79 -11.34 -4.02
C ARG A 37 -1.85 -10.35 -4.46
N THR A 38 -3.08 -10.81 -4.56
CA THR A 38 -4.18 -9.93 -4.97
C THR A 38 -4.31 -8.76 -3.99
N GLY A 39 -4.23 -9.04 -2.69
CA GLY A 39 -4.29 -7.98 -1.68
C GLY A 39 -3.11 -7.03 -1.78
N GLN A 40 -1.91 -7.59 -2.02
CA GLN A 40 -0.73 -6.76 -2.20
C GLN A 40 -0.91 -5.81 -3.38
N ARG A 41 -1.40 -6.33 -4.49
CA ARG A 41 -1.64 -5.52 -5.69
C ARG A 41 -2.68 -4.44 -5.44
N GLU A 42 -3.73 -4.77 -4.69
CA GLU A 42 -4.77 -3.80 -4.37
C GLU A 42 -4.22 -2.66 -3.53
N ALA A 43 -3.43 -2.97 -2.50
CA ALA A 43 -2.83 -1.94 -1.67
C ALA A 43 -1.87 -1.07 -2.49
N ASN A 44 -1.05 -1.70 -3.32
CA ASN A 44 -0.12 -0.98 -4.19
C ASN A 44 -0.88 -0.06 -5.15
N ALA A 45 -1.97 -0.55 -5.72
CA ALA A 45 -2.77 0.25 -6.66
C ALA A 45 -3.39 1.46 -5.97
N LYS A 46 -3.86 1.30 -4.75
CA LYS A 46 -4.41 2.43 -3.99
C LYS A 46 -3.35 3.50 -3.77
N ALA A 47 -2.13 3.07 -3.42
CA ALA A 47 -1.03 4.00 -3.22
C ALA A 47 -0.66 4.71 -4.52
N ASP A 48 -0.58 3.97 -5.61
CA ASP A 48 -0.26 4.54 -6.92
C ASP A 48 -1.31 5.55 -7.36
N ALA A 49 -2.58 5.25 -7.12
CA ALA A 49 -3.67 6.15 -7.48
C ALA A 49 -3.60 7.47 -6.71
N TRP A 50 -3.13 7.41 -5.46
CA TRP A 50 -2.99 8.62 -4.65
C TRP A 50 -1.76 9.43 -5.08
N LEU A 51 -0.70 8.77 -5.48
CA LEU A 51 0.50 9.44 -5.95
C LEU A 51 0.27 10.08 -7.31
#